data_bef2ea779efad51a3aeb8d96d4d7739e
#
_entry.id   bef2ea779efad51a3aeb8d96d4d7739e
#
_cell.length_a   1.000
_cell.length_b   1.000
_cell.length_c   1.000
_cell.angle_alpha   90.00
_cell.angle_beta   90.00
_cell.angle_gamma   90.00
#
_symmetry.space_group_name_H-M   'P 1'
#
loop_
_entity.id
_entity.type
_entity.pdbx_description
1 polymer ?
#
loop_
_entity_poly.entity_id
_entity_poly.type
_entity_poly.pdbx_seq_one_letter_code
_entity_poly.pdbx_strand_id
1 'polypeptide(L)'
;RLHPYLTERMLQQSRSLAPLGAIAVQLRERLDGSGYPRGLSGTAISQPARVLGAADAYQAMREPRPYRPPLPADLAASELRAEVRAGRLDAEAADAVLAAAGHRIPGRRSGAAGLTPREVEVLRLLARGFTNKQIAAQLVISPKTVGNHAEHIYAKIGATNRAGAGLFAMQHGLLPEERTAPATGAGKMGQTPQAGRAARS
;
A
#
# COMPACT_ATOMS: atom_id res chain seq x y z
N ARG A 1 28.74 19.71 -5.89
CA ARG A 1 28.77 18.24 -5.71
C ARG A 1 29.47 17.78 -4.42
N LEU A 2 30.20 18.64 -3.71
CA LEU A 2 30.92 18.29 -2.46
C LEU A 2 30.07 18.40 -1.20
N HIS A 3 28.94 19.09 -1.26
CA HIS A 3 28.10 19.37 -0.08
C HIS A 3 27.74 18.12 0.76
N PRO A 4 27.25 16.99 0.19
CA PRO A 4 26.92 15.82 1.02
C PRO A 4 28.14 15.23 1.72
N TYR A 5 29.29 15.23 1.07
CA TYR A 5 30.56 14.76 1.65
C TYR A 5 31.04 15.64 2.81
N LEU A 6 30.92 16.96 2.67
CA LEU A 6 31.28 17.89 3.74
C LEU A 6 30.34 17.72 4.94
N THR A 7 29.05 17.54 4.69
CA THR A 7 28.05 17.25 5.74
C THR A 7 28.40 15.98 6.50
N GLU A 8 28.73 14.89 5.79
CA GLU A 8 29.19 13.65 6.44
C GLU A 8 30.39 13.91 7.36
N ARG A 9 31.42 14.56 6.87
CA ARG A 9 32.64 14.88 7.65
C ARG A 9 32.35 15.72 8.88
N MET A 10 31.46 16.69 8.80
CA MET A 10 31.06 17.52 9.94
C MET A 10 30.31 16.69 10.98
N LEU A 11 29.38 15.84 10.58
CA LEU A 11 28.61 15.00 11.48
C LEU A 11 29.47 13.91 12.15
N GLN A 12 30.48 13.38 11.46
CA GLN A 12 31.43 12.41 12.00
C GLN A 12 32.28 12.91 13.17
N GLN A 13 32.39 14.22 13.36
CA GLN A 13 33.11 14.80 14.48
C GLN A 13 32.38 14.60 15.83
N SER A 14 31.11 14.27 15.82
CA SER A 14 30.32 13.98 17.00
C SER A 14 29.91 12.51 17.03
N ARG A 15 30.20 11.80 18.11
CA ARG A 15 29.81 10.38 18.27
C ARG A 15 28.31 10.15 18.14
N SER A 16 27.49 11.07 18.63
CA SER A 16 26.04 10.97 18.57
C SER A 16 25.48 11.24 17.15
N LEU A 17 26.18 12.03 16.35
CA LEU A 17 25.73 12.43 15.01
C LEU A 17 26.37 11.60 13.87
N ALA A 18 27.46 10.89 14.16
CA ALA A 18 28.17 10.08 13.15
C ALA A 18 27.26 9.11 12.37
N PRO A 19 26.29 8.40 12.99
CA PRO A 19 25.36 7.54 12.26
C PRO A 19 24.49 8.31 11.26
N LEU A 20 24.15 9.57 11.56
CA LEU A 20 23.38 10.43 10.65
C LEU A 20 24.23 10.90 9.45
N GLY A 21 25.55 11.01 9.60
CA GLY A 21 26.48 11.32 8.53
C GLY A 21 26.41 10.30 7.39
N ALA A 22 26.34 9.02 7.73
CA ALA A 22 26.23 7.93 6.77
C ALA A 22 24.91 7.98 5.95
N ILE A 23 23.84 8.52 6.53
CA ILE A 23 22.57 8.75 5.82
C ILE A 23 22.66 10.03 5.00
N ALA A 24 23.16 11.11 5.59
CA ALA A 24 23.21 12.44 4.96
C ALA A 24 24.06 12.47 3.68
N VAL A 25 25.16 11.72 3.63
CA VAL A 25 26.00 11.64 2.44
C VAL A 25 25.28 11.06 1.23
N GLN A 26 24.27 10.19 1.46
CA GLN A 26 23.49 9.55 0.41
C GLN A 26 22.30 10.40 -0.10
N LEU A 27 22.11 11.60 0.43
CA LEU A 27 20.97 12.50 0.11
C LEU A 27 20.77 12.73 -1.41
N ARG A 28 21.87 12.81 -2.15
CA ARG A 28 21.87 13.07 -3.59
C ARG A 28 22.10 11.83 -4.45
N GLU A 29 22.14 10.66 -3.86
CA GLU A 29 22.18 9.42 -4.61
C GLU A 29 20.84 9.15 -5.30
N ARG A 30 20.86 8.35 -6.38
CA ARG A 30 19.69 7.98 -7.17
C ARG A 30 19.70 6.47 -7.40
N LEU A 31 18.53 5.83 -7.39
CA LEU A 31 18.41 4.38 -7.51
C LEU A 31 19.03 3.83 -8.80
N ASP A 32 19.04 4.63 -9.87
CA ASP A 32 19.65 4.31 -11.16
C ASP A 32 21.19 4.51 -11.21
N GLY A 33 21.80 4.97 -10.11
CA GLY A 33 23.24 5.26 -10.01
C GLY A 33 23.66 6.60 -10.60
N SER A 34 22.73 7.43 -11.11
CA SER A 34 23.03 8.77 -11.67
C SER A 34 23.33 9.82 -10.61
N GLY A 35 23.18 9.48 -9.33
CA GLY A 35 23.40 10.35 -8.19
C GLY A 35 24.86 10.60 -7.85
N TYR A 36 25.07 11.28 -6.74
CA TYR A 36 26.41 11.60 -6.20
C TYR A 36 26.37 11.72 -4.67
N PRO A 37 27.49 11.62 -3.94
CA PRO A 37 28.88 11.67 -4.40
C PRO A 37 29.49 10.31 -4.76
N ARG A 38 28.84 9.19 -4.41
CA ARG A 38 29.42 7.84 -4.54
C ARG A 38 28.88 7.05 -5.73
N GLY A 39 27.79 7.51 -6.38
CA GLY A 39 27.12 6.81 -7.47
C GLY A 39 26.50 5.49 -7.01
N LEU A 40 25.95 5.46 -5.80
CA LEU A 40 25.27 4.29 -5.27
C LEU A 40 23.97 4.03 -6.05
N SER A 41 23.61 2.75 -6.19
CA SER A 41 22.41 2.33 -6.88
C SER A 41 21.59 1.31 -6.11
N GLY A 42 20.30 1.23 -6.38
CA GLY A 42 19.41 0.20 -5.86
C GLY A 42 19.50 0.04 -4.34
N THR A 43 19.76 -1.19 -3.89
CA THR A 43 19.81 -1.57 -2.46
C THR A 43 21.01 -1.02 -1.70
N ALA A 44 22.03 -0.50 -2.39
CA ALA A 44 23.18 0.15 -1.75
C ALA A 44 22.81 1.48 -1.08
N ILE A 45 21.69 2.11 -1.47
CA ILE A 45 21.14 3.29 -0.82
C ILE A 45 20.25 2.85 0.34
N SER A 46 20.58 3.28 1.56
CA SER A 46 19.83 2.91 2.76
C SER A 46 18.39 3.45 2.72
N GLN A 47 17.45 2.73 3.33
CA GLN A 47 16.03 3.13 3.39
C GLN A 47 15.83 4.56 3.93
N PRO A 48 16.47 4.97 5.08
CA PRO A 48 16.35 6.35 5.54
C PRO A 48 16.87 7.37 4.54
N ALA A 49 17.95 7.05 3.80
CA ALA A 49 18.50 7.95 2.80
C ALA A 49 17.58 8.09 1.58
N ARG A 50 16.85 7.04 1.18
CA ARG A 50 15.83 7.13 0.11
C ARG A 50 14.70 8.08 0.49
N VAL A 51 14.21 7.99 1.74
CA VAL A 51 13.18 8.90 2.26
C VAL A 51 13.70 10.33 2.31
N LEU A 52 14.92 10.53 2.82
CA LEU A 52 15.56 11.84 2.87
C LEU A 52 15.76 12.45 1.47
N GLY A 53 16.20 11.64 0.50
CA GLY A 53 16.39 12.06 -0.89
C GLY A 53 15.08 12.45 -1.59
N ALA A 54 13.99 11.73 -1.32
CA ALA A 54 12.66 12.08 -1.82
C ALA A 54 12.13 13.37 -1.18
N ALA A 55 12.32 13.53 0.13
CA ALA A 55 11.90 14.73 0.87
C ALA A 55 12.66 15.96 0.41
N ASP A 56 14.00 15.87 0.25
CA ASP A 56 14.82 16.96 -0.27
C ASP A 56 14.41 17.34 -1.70
N ALA A 57 14.14 16.37 -2.56
CA ALA A 57 13.69 16.62 -3.92
C ALA A 57 12.34 17.37 -3.93
N TYR A 58 11.38 16.93 -3.11
CA TYR A 58 10.09 17.59 -2.99
C TYR A 58 10.21 18.99 -2.44
N GLN A 59 10.93 19.18 -1.32
CA GLN A 59 11.14 20.48 -0.70
C GLN A 59 11.85 21.45 -1.65
N ALA A 60 12.89 21.01 -2.35
CA ALA A 60 13.60 21.81 -3.33
C ALA A 60 12.70 22.33 -4.47
N MET A 61 11.64 21.63 -4.82
CA MET A 61 10.63 22.09 -5.79
C MET A 61 9.67 23.13 -5.20
N ARG A 62 9.41 23.05 -3.89
CA ARG A 62 8.49 23.93 -3.17
C ARG A 62 9.13 25.22 -2.67
N GLU A 63 10.46 25.31 -2.66
CA GLU A 63 11.18 26.50 -2.25
C GLU A 63 11.40 27.48 -3.41
N PRO A 64 11.25 28.79 -3.15
CA PRO A 64 11.64 29.81 -4.11
C PRO A 64 13.16 29.77 -4.33
N ARG A 65 13.60 29.87 -5.56
CA ARG A 65 15.01 29.99 -5.92
C ARG A 65 15.26 31.24 -6.76
N PRO A 66 16.46 31.81 -6.76
CA PRO A 66 16.74 33.08 -7.49
C PRO A 66 16.30 33.06 -8.94
N TYR A 67 16.27 31.87 -9.57
CA TYR A 67 15.97 31.73 -11.01
C TYR A 67 14.68 30.94 -11.28
N ARG A 68 13.91 30.57 -10.23
CA ARG A 68 12.68 29.78 -10.37
C ARG A 68 11.71 30.01 -9.21
N PRO A 69 10.46 30.36 -9.50
CA PRO A 69 9.41 30.39 -8.47
C PRO A 69 9.16 28.98 -7.91
N PRO A 70 8.59 28.86 -6.70
CA PRO A 70 8.19 27.57 -6.14
C PRO A 70 7.12 26.95 -7.01
N LEU A 71 7.22 25.63 -7.22
CA LEU A 71 6.16 24.90 -7.91
C LEU A 71 4.91 24.81 -7.01
N PRO A 72 3.71 24.89 -7.57
CA PRO A 72 2.49 24.49 -6.87
C PRO A 72 2.61 23.05 -6.32
N ALA A 73 1.94 22.76 -5.21
CA ALA A 73 2.04 21.48 -4.52
C ALA A 73 1.75 20.28 -5.43
N ASP A 74 0.69 20.39 -6.26
CA ASP A 74 0.31 19.30 -7.17
C ASP A 74 1.30 19.08 -8.30
N LEU A 75 1.92 20.14 -8.81
CA LEU A 75 2.98 20.03 -9.81
C LEU A 75 4.24 19.41 -9.21
N ALA A 76 4.64 19.83 -8.01
CA ALA A 76 5.77 19.22 -7.31
C ALA A 76 5.54 17.73 -7.05
N ALA A 77 4.32 17.34 -6.68
CA ALA A 77 3.94 15.94 -6.49
C ALA A 77 3.98 15.15 -7.82
N SER A 78 3.54 15.77 -8.92
CA SER A 78 3.60 15.16 -10.26
C SER A 78 5.06 14.92 -10.71
N GLU A 79 5.92 15.88 -10.48
CA GLU A 79 7.37 15.79 -10.79
C GLU A 79 8.05 14.72 -9.93
N LEU A 80 7.73 14.65 -8.62
CA LEU A 80 8.29 13.60 -7.76
C LEU A 80 7.89 12.19 -8.25
N ARG A 81 6.64 12.02 -8.70
CA ARG A 81 6.18 10.77 -9.31
C ARG A 81 6.85 10.49 -10.66
N ALA A 82 7.20 11.52 -11.42
CA ALA A 82 7.97 11.36 -12.66
C ALA A 82 9.38 10.83 -12.38
N GLU A 83 10.04 11.32 -11.33
CA GLU A 83 11.33 10.79 -10.85
C GLU A 83 11.27 9.31 -10.46
N VAL A 84 10.16 8.89 -9.82
CA VAL A 84 9.91 7.47 -9.50
C VAL A 84 9.75 6.64 -10.78
N ARG A 85 8.93 7.11 -11.73
CA ARG A 85 8.74 6.40 -13.01
C ARG A 85 10.02 6.29 -13.82
N ALA A 86 10.91 7.25 -13.69
CA ALA A 86 12.23 7.24 -14.32
C ALA A 86 13.25 6.35 -13.59
N GLY A 87 12.86 5.69 -12.49
CA GLY A 87 13.73 4.81 -11.71
C GLY A 87 14.78 5.54 -10.86
N ARG A 88 14.67 6.86 -10.67
CA ARG A 88 15.63 7.67 -9.91
C ARG A 88 15.31 7.73 -8.42
N LEU A 89 14.04 7.69 -8.04
CA LEU A 89 13.60 7.71 -6.65
C LEU A 89 12.82 6.46 -6.27
N ASP A 90 12.85 6.13 -5.00
CA ASP A 90 12.11 5.02 -4.42
C ASP A 90 10.61 5.35 -4.33
N ALA A 91 9.76 4.43 -4.79
CA ALA A 91 8.32 4.64 -4.86
C ALA A 91 7.69 4.74 -3.45
N GLU A 92 8.09 3.87 -2.52
CA GLU A 92 7.57 3.91 -1.14
C GLU A 92 8.01 5.18 -0.41
N ALA A 93 9.27 5.57 -0.59
CA ALA A 93 9.81 6.80 -0.01
C ALA A 93 9.08 8.04 -0.55
N ALA A 94 8.87 8.11 -1.86
CA ALA A 94 8.13 9.21 -2.49
C ALA A 94 6.67 9.26 -2.01
N ASP A 95 5.99 8.13 -1.93
CA ASP A 95 4.63 8.04 -1.43
C ASP A 95 4.53 8.47 0.05
N ALA A 96 5.50 8.07 0.89
CA ALA A 96 5.54 8.49 2.29
C ALA A 96 5.69 10.02 2.42
N VAL A 97 6.58 10.62 1.63
CA VAL A 97 6.79 12.08 1.58
C VAL A 97 5.54 12.81 1.10
N LEU A 98 4.92 12.34 0.02
CA LEU A 98 3.70 12.94 -0.51
C LEU A 98 2.51 12.83 0.46
N ALA A 99 2.37 11.69 1.15
CA ALA A 99 1.37 11.52 2.20
C ALA A 99 1.58 12.49 3.37
N ALA A 100 2.83 12.64 3.84
CA ALA A 100 3.19 13.60 4.87
C ALA A 100 2.95 15.06 4.45
N ALA A 101 3.10 15.37 3.16
CA ALA A 101 2.79 16.66 2.57
C ALA A 101 1.29 16.90 2.29
N GLY A 102 0.42 15.97 2.68
CA GLY A 102 -1.04 16.09 2.52
C GLY A 102 -1.57 15.69 1.14
N HIS A 103 -0.73 15.13 0.27
CA HIS A 103 -1.19 14.67 -1.03
C HIS A 103 -1.92 13.34 -0.94
N ARG A 104 -2.94 13.20 -1.79
CA ARG A 104 -3.65 11.94 -1.98
C ARG A 104 -2.75 10.96 -2.74
N ILE A 105 -2.43 9.83 -2.15
CA ILE A 105 -1.65 8.78 -2.79
C ILE A 105 -2.60 7.85 -3.55
N PRO A 106 -2.56 7.82 -4.90
CA PRO A 106 -3.36 6.88 -5.68
C PRO A 106 -2.95 5.45 -5.32
N GLY A 107 -3.90 4.64 -4.89
CA GLY A 107 -3.66 3.25 -4.50
C GLY A 107 -3.29 3.01 -3.03
N ARG A 108 -2.88 4.02 -2.29
CA ARG A 108 -2.77 3.96 -0.83
C ARG A 108 -4.10 4.36 -0.18
N ARG A 109 -5.16 3.61 -0.46
CA ARG A 109 -6.21 3.45 0.54
C ARG A 109 -5.55 2.60 1.61
N SER A 110 -5.11 3.21 2.69
CA SER A 110 -4.81 2.47 3.92
C SER A 110 -6.12 1.80 4.31
N GLY A 111 -6.27 0.57 3.87
CA GLY A 111 -7.23 -0.33 4.47
C GLY A 111 -6.94 -0.38 5.98
N ALA A 112 -7.90 -0.82 6.78
CA ALA A 112 -7.69 -1.06 8.21
C ALA A 112 -6.30 -1.70 8.43
N ALA A 113 -5.56 -1.23 9.42
CA ALA A 113 -4.20 -1.67 9.77
C ALA A 113 -3.10 -1.51 8.68
N GLY A 114 -3.21 -0.52 7.80
CA GLY A 114 -2.15 -0.24 6.80
C GLY A 114 -2.03 -1.28 5.68
N LEU A 115 -3.09 -2.06 5.44
CA LEU A 115 -3.14 -3.02 4.34
C LEU A 115 -3.18 -2.30 2.98
N THR A 116 -2.40 -2.78 2.03
CA THR A 116 -2.48 -2.33 0.63
C THR A 116 -3.79 -2.82 -0.02
N PRO A 117 -4.25 -2.21 -1.12
CA PRO A 117 -5.43 -2.68 -1.85
C PRO A 117 -5.35 -4.17 -2.21
N ARG A 118 -4.16 -4.64 -2.61
CA ARG A 118 -3.94 -6.04 -2.95
C ARG A 118 -4.02 -6.96 -1.73
N GLU A 119 -3.48 -6.54 -0.61
CA GLU A 119 -3.60 -7.28 0.65
C GLU A 119 -5.06 -7.31 1.14
N VAL A 120 -5.83 -6.25 0.94
CA VAL A 120 -7.27 -6.24 1.24
C VAL A 120 -8.04 -7.23 0.36
N GLU A 121 -7.73 -7.31 -0.94
CA GLU A 121 -8.32 -8.30 -1.84
C GLU A 121 -8.03 -9.74 -1.37
N VAL A 122 -6.75 -10.03 -1.08
CA VAL A 122 -6.33 -11.33 -0.56
C VAL A 122 -7.01 -11.63 0.77
N LEU A 123 -7.04 -10.66 1.71
CA LEU A 123 -7.69 -10.82 3.02
C LEU A 123 -9.18 -11.13 2.88
N ARG A 124 -9.90 -10.46 1.99
CA ARG A 124 -11.32 -10.72 1.71
C ARG A 124 -11.56 -12.17 1.26
N LEU A 125 -10.71 -12.66 0.39
CA LEU A 125 -10.82 -14.04 -0.12
C LEU A 125 -10.41 -15.06 0.95
N LEU A 126 -9.37 -14.77 1.73
CA LEU A 126 -9.00 -15.57 2.90
C LEU A 126 -10.16 -15.67 3.90
N ALA A 127 -10.78 -14.57 4.25
CA ALA A 127 -11.89 -14.52 5.20
C ALA A 127 -13.14 -15.25 4.69
N ARG A 128 -13.35 -15.29 3.37
CA ARG A 128 -14.43 -16.07 2.72
C ARG A 128 -14.12 -17.56 2.60
N GLY A 129 -12.99 -18.04 3.09
CA GLY A 129 -12.65 -19.46 3.11
C GLY A 129 -11.91 -20.00 1.87
N PHE A 130 -11.56 -19.16 0.89
CA PHE A 130 -10.87 -19.61 -0.33
C PHE A 130 -9.46 -20.12 -0.01
N THR A 131 -9.06 -21.26 -0.55
CA THR A 131 -7.70 -21.80 -0.45
C THR A 131 -6.70 -20.93 -1.23
N ASN A 132 -5.40 -21.03 -0.89
CA ASN A 132 -4.37 -20.28 -1.62
C ASN A 132 -4.35 -20.58 -3.12
N LYS A 133 -4.70 -21.80 -3.53
CA LYS A 133 -4.83 -22.17 -4.96
C LYS A 133 -6.00 -21.45 -5.62
N GLN A 134 -7.15 -21.37 -4.95
CA GLN A 134 -8.33 -20.66 -5.47
C GLN A 134 -8.11 -19.16 -5.55
N ILE A 135 -7.49 -18.57 -4.51
CA ILE A 135 -7.12 -17.15 -4.50
C ILE A 135 -6.13 -16.85 -5.63
N ALA A 136 -5.13 -17.71 -5.82
CA ALA A 136 -4.15 -17.56 -6.89
C ALA A 136 -4.78 -17.56 -8.28
N ALA A 137 -5.72 -18.48 -8.52
CA ALA A 137 -6.48 -18.55 -9.76
C ALA A 137 -7.33 -17.29 -10.00
N GLN A 138 -8.03 -16.82 -8.96
CA GLN A 138 -8.92 -15.65 -9.05
C GLN A 138 -8.14 -14.34 -9.24
N LEU A 139 -6.97 -14.22 -8.64
CA LEU A 139 -6.15 -13.03 -8.69
C LEU A 139 -5.05 -13.07 -9.76
N VAL A 140 -4.96 -14.16 -10.53
CA VAL A 140 -3.98 -14.39 -11.60
C VAL A 140 -2.53 -14.24 -11.09
N ILE A 141 -2.22 -14.89 -9.97
CA ILE A 141 -0.89 -14.92 -9.34
C ILE A 141 -0.51 -16.35 -8.91
N SER A 142 0.73 -16.56 -8.46
CA SER A 142 1.13 -17.88 -7.96
C SER A 142 0.59 -18.17 -6.55
N PRO A 143 0.32 -19.44 -6.18
CA PRO A 143 -0.06 -19.81 -4.82
C PRO A 143 0.99 -19.42 -3.77
N LYS A 144 2.28 -19.40 -4.14
CA LYS A 144 3.39 -18.93 -3.31
C LYS A 144 3.26 -17.42 -3.02
N THR A 145 2.91 -16.64 -4.04
CA THR A 145 2.68 -15.19 -3.89
C THR A 145 1.51 -14.92 -2.94
N VAL A 146 0.43 -15.72 -3.01
CA VAL A 146 -0.68 -15.63 -2.05
C VAL A 146 -0.22 -15.93 -0.63
N GLY A 147 0.63 -16.95 -0.44
CA GLY A 147 1.23 -17.26 0.85
C GLY A 147 2.01 -16.09 1.44
N ASN A 148 2.89 -15.47 0.64
CA ASN A 148 3.65 -14.29 1.06
C ASN A 148 2.73 -13.11 1.44
N HIS A 149 1.68 -12.86 0.63
CA HIS A 149 0.68 -11.84 1.01
C HIS A 149 -0.01 -12.16 2.33
N ALA A 150 -0.40 -13.42 2.56
CA ALA A 150 -1.05 -13.84 3.80
C ALA A 150 -0.14 -13.61 5.03
N GLU A 151 1.14 -13.95 4.94
CA GLU A 151 2.12 -13.70 6.02
C GLU A 151 2.27 -12.21 6.31
N HIS A 152 2.39 -11.36 5.28
CA HIS A 152 2.47 -9.92 5.44
C HIS A 152 1.18 -9.33 6.03
N ILE A 153 0.01 -9.83 5.61
CA ILE A 153 -1.28 -9.45 6.16
C ILE A 153 -1.32 -9.79 7.66
N TYR A 154 -0.99 -11.05 8.02
CA TYR A 154 -1.01 -11.49 9.43
C TYR A 154 -0.10 -10.63 10.30
N ALA A 155 1.11 -10.32 9.85
CA ALA A 155 2.04 -9.44 10.55
C ALA A 155 1.46 -8.02 10.76
N LYS A 156 0.80 -7.46 9.74
CA LYS A 156 0.23 -6.09 9.81
C LYS A 156 -0.99 -5.99 10.70
N ILE A 157 -1.85 -7.02 10.73
CA ILE A 157 -3.09 -7.02 11.52
C ILE A 157 -2.93 -7.66 12.89
N GLY A 158 -1.73 -8.18 13.24
CA GLY A 158 -1.48 -8.87 14.50
C GLY A 158 -2.18 -10.24 14.61
N ALA A 159 -2.55 -10.86 13.49
CA ALA A 159 -3.16 -12.19 13.48
C ALA A 159 -2.09 -13.27 13.39
N THR A 160 -2.30 -14.40 14.08
CA THR A 160 -1.39 -15.55 14.05
C THR A 160 -1.84 -16.64 13.08
N ASN A 161 -3.07 -16.57 12.60
CA ASN A 161 -3.65 -17.56 11.72
C ASN A 161 -4.80 -17.00 10.87
N ARG A 162 -5.32 -17.85 9.98
CA ARG A 162 -6.40 -17.52 9.06
C ARG A 162 -7.70 -17.13 9.76
N ALA A 163 -8.03 -17.77 10.88
CA ALA A 163 -9.24 -17.47 11.63
C ALA A 163 -9.19 -16.06 12.22
N GLY A 164 -8.04 -15.65 12.79
CA GLY A 164 -7.79 -14.30 13.27
C GLY A 164 -7.91 -13.26 12.16
N ALA A 165 -7.40 -13.58 10.95
CA ALA A 165 -7.55 -12.71 9.80
C ALA A 165 -9.01 -12.56 9.34
N GLY A 166 -9.81 -13.64 9.41
CA GLY A 166 -11.25 -13.60 9.13
C GLY A 166 -12.01 -12.72 10.12
N LEU A 167 -11.70 -12.85 11.42
CA LEU A 167 -12.30 -12.02 12.48
C LEU A 167 -11.96 -10.54 12.27
N PHE A 168 -10.70 -10.22 11.97
CA PHE A 168 -10.27 -8.86 11.65
C PHE A 168 -11.05 -8.28 10.45
N ALA A 169 -11.19 -9.06 9.37
CA ALA A 169 -11.93 -8.62 8.20
C ALA A 169 -13.41 -8.32 8.50
N MET A 170 -14.02 -9.10 9.37
CA MET A 170 -15.40 -8.89 9.84
C MET A 170 -15.52 -7.63 10.69
N GLN A 171 -14.65 -7.46 11.69
CA GLN A 171 -14.66 -6.30 12.60
C GLN A 171 -14.45 -4.97 11.89
N HIS A 172 -13.67 -4.97 10.80
CA HIS A 172 -13.37 -3.77 10.03
C HIS A 172 -14.23 -3.58 8.78
N GLY A 173 -15.34 -4.34 8.63
CA GLY A 173 -16.28 -4.19 7.54
C GLY A 173 -15.65 -4.45 6.16
N LEU A 174 -14.61 -5.29 6.09
CA LEU A 174 -13.90 -5.60 4.85
C LEU A 174 -14.62 -6.69 4.04
N LEU A 175 -15.56 -7.42 4.65
CA LEU A 175 -16.42 -8.36 3.94
C LEU A 175 -17.62 -7.59 3.38
N PRO A 176 -18.02 -7.80 2.11
CA PRO A 176 -19.28 -7.28 1.62
C PRO A 176 -20.40 -7.88 2.47
N GLU A 177 -21.35 -7.06 2.91
CA GLU A 177 -22.58 -7.57 3.48
C GLU A 177 -23.23 -8.51 2.48
N GLU A 178 -23.36 -9.78 2.81
CA GLU A 178 -24.24 -10.67 2.06
C GLU A 178 -25.64 -10.05 2.18
N ARG A 179 -26.14 -9.49 1.08
CA ARG A 179 -27.55 -9.20 0.95
C ARG A 179 -28.26 -10.53 1.22
N THR A 180 -28.78 -10.67 2.41
CA THR A 180 -29.72 -11.74 2.75
C THR A 180 -30.84 -11.62 1.73
N ALA A 181 -30.84 -12.52 0.76
CA ALA A 181 -31.99 -12.66 -0.12
C ALA A 181 -33.21 -12.91 0.77
N PRO A 182 -34.33 -12.20 0.55
CA PRO A 182 -35.51 -12.45 1.35
C PRO A 182 -35.91 -13.91 1.16
N ALA A 183 -36.06 -14.62 2.27
CA ALA A 183 -36.56 -15.99 2.30
C ALA A 183 -37.97 -16.02 1.68
N THR A 184 -38.07 -16.33 0.42
CA THR A 184 -39.33 -16.66 -0.24
C THR A 184 -39.60 -18.13 0.06
N GLY A 185 -40.20 -18.36 1.20
CA GLY A 185 -40.60 -19.66 1.65
C GLY A 185 -41.91 -19.55 2.43
N ALA A 186 -42.98 -19.15 1.79
CA ALA A 186 -44.28 -19.39 2.33
C ALA A 186 -44.93 -20.54 1.57
N GLY A 187 -44.99 -21.67 2.23
CA GLY A 187 -45.68 -22.85 1.76
C GLY A 187 -47.12 -22.55 1.42
N LYS A 188 -47.57 -22.96 0.25
CA LYS A 188 -48.99 -23.23 -0.02
C LYS A 188 -49.25 -24.69 0.36
N MET A 189 -49.78 -24.86 1.54
CA MET A 189 -50.50 -26.06 1.94
C MET A 189 -51.67 -26.32 0.99
N GLY A 190 -51.78 -27.58 0.57
CA GLY A 190 -52.79 -28.06 -0.36
C GLY A 190 -54.21 -27.88 0.16
N GLN A 191 -55.07 -27.48 -0.73
CA GLN A 191 -56.47 -27.75 -0.63
C GLN A 191 -56.85 -28.73 -1.75
N THR A 192 -57.20 -29.92 -1.30
CA THR A 192 -57.84 -30.97 -2.06
C THR A 192 -59.27 -30.51 -2.42
N PRO A 193 -59.72 -30.57 -3.67
CA PRO A 193 -61.14 -30.43 -3.97
C PRO A 193 -61.83 -31.76 -3.74
N GLN A 194 -62.75 -31.81 -2.82
CA GLN A 194 -63.71 -32.85 -2.63
C GLN A 194 -64.68 -32.93 -3.81
N ALA A 195 -64.83 -34.13 -4.34
CA ALA A 195 -65.87 -34.49 -5.30
C ALA A 195 -67.24 -34.40 -4.63
N GLY A 196 -68.13 -33.59 -5.21
CA GLY A 196 -69.56 -33.53 -4.89
C GLY A 196 -70.37 -33.90 -6.11
N ARG A 197 -70.89 -35.05 -6.04
CA ARG A 197 -71.86 -35.79 -6.90
C ARG A 197 -73.25 -35.21 -6.75
N ALA A 198 -74.03 -35.30 -7.81
CA ALA A 198 -75.48 -35.39 -7.92
C ALA A 198 -76.06 -34.32 -8.85
N ALA A 199 -76.66 -34.64 -9.92
CA ALA A 199 -77.76 -35.46 -10.31
C ALA A 199 -78.92 -34.54 -10.76
N ARG A 200 -79.41 -34.88 -11.96
CA ARG A 200 -80.75 -34.72 -12.50
C ARG A 200 -81.28 -33.28 -12.70
N SER A 201 -81.63 -32.95 -13.91
CA SER A 201 -82.82 -33.30 -14.76
C SER A 201 -82.51 -32.74 -16.14
#